data_5660f69c5a76de357284aec723a495b2
#
_entry.id   5660f69c5a76de357284aec723a495b2
#
_cell.length_a   1.000
_cell.length_b   1.000
_cell.length_c   1.000
_cell.angle_alpha   90.00
_cell.angle_beta   90.00
_cell.angle_gamma   90.00
#
_symmetry.space_group_name_H-M   'P 1'
#
loop_
_entity.id
_entity.type
_entity.pdbx_description
1 polymer ?
#
loop_
_entity_poly.entity_id
_entity_poly.type
_entity_poly.pdbx_seq_one_letter_code
_entity_poly.pdbx_strand_id
1 'polypeptide(L)'
;MDILIDKIRIKNFRALKDIEINLKPVTILVGANNSGKTTLLRALNSVLGITRSQINQDDLFVDKEGNKSSNEITIDVRIISVDENGVQIKHFDSKWSSKLGVGIQTDDENEFFAFRTKYLFGIDDVPTISYYLFSNWDNEQLKDDEFKGMNQLRNNIKMFFIDAQRDILEDSKQRTSFFGKLVSQLDYGEKLDEMKQQITVLNNNAINESPVLKHLKEELKKLNQTTQTKGEGVSLNPFPKKLSDLHKGMKVYFQDAESDAFSMENHGMGTRSWASIITAGAFSSWQLQQIDKKIDKGEDTELLFPIFALEEPEAHLHPNAQRTLYKQLKGFKGQKIVSTHSPYIAGQAELDELRHFYKEGDASTISEIDLSILDDKEILRIKESIYSSKGDILFSNLVVMSEGKTEDILLPVFAKAYFNQPAFELGVDFIATGKYYPLLTLFRFLRTKWLIFSDYDKPDVKSTLKDVLRKNMIPNLDNIVVLNNEVSQMDIEEYLFEAGYVHELKDTIKKLKTPEYKNEQHKQAKQGELQQIYSEIDGYTKEQILIEIRHWKTKAARIYGELILKRTEADNKFPPKIRELFEKISEQLNIKQSTDE
;
A
#
# COMPACT_ATOMS: atom_id res chain seq x y z
N MET A 1 -2.73 -19.28 13.74
CA MET A 1 -1.88 -18.17 14.28
C MET A 1 -2.23 -18.11 15.75
N ASP A 2 -1.27 -18.18 16.65
CA ASP A 2 -1.59 -18.38 18.07
C ASP A 2 -1.58 -17.05 18.85
N ILE A 3 -0.83 -16.07 18.37
CA ILE A 3 -0.75 -14.73 18.95
C ILE A 3 -0.79 -13.67 17.85
N LEU A 4 -1.06 -12.43 18.24
CA LEU A 4 -1.11 -11.27 17.37
C LEU A 4 -0.61 -10.04 18.13
N ILE A 5 0.23 -9.22 17.50
CA ILE A 5 0.39 -7.84 17.95
C ILE A 5 -0.86 -7.10 17.48
N ASP A 6 -1.73 -6.75 18.41
CA ASP A 6 -3.01 -6.12 18.09
C ASP A 6 -2.99 -4.61 18.23
N LYS A 7 -2.15 -4.07 19.14
CA LYS A 7 -2.01 -2.62 19.32
C LYS A 7 -0.56 -2.18 19.48
N ILE A 8 -0.28 -1.02 18.93
CA ILE A 8 1.01 -0.34 19.09
C ILE A 8 0.72 1.12 19.42
N ARG A 9 1.46 1.64 20.40
CA ARG A 9 1.48 3.06 20.74
C ARG A 9 2.89 3.60 20.57
N ILE A 10 3.02 4.75 19.89
CA ILE A 10 4.33 5.38 19.67
C ILE A 10 4.21 6.85 20.04
N LYS A 11 5.14 7.30 20.91
CA LYS A 11 5.22 8.71 21.28
C LYS A 11 6.59 9.28 20.97
N ASN A 12 6.58 10.48 20.41
CA ASN A 12 7.75 11.33 20.17
C ASN A 12 8.81 10.73 19.22
N PHE A 13 8.38 10.00 18.18
CA PHE A 13 9.28 9.37 17.21
C PHE A 13 9.10 9.93 15.80
N ARG A 14 10.06 10.71 15.30
CA ARG A 14 10.05 11.35 13.97
C ARG A 14 8.74 12.12 13.71
N ALA A 15 7.95 11.72 12.70
CA ALA A 15 6.65 12.32 12.40
C ALA A 15 5.52 11.87 13.34
N LEU A 16 5.75 10.88 14.20
CA LEU A 16 4.75 10.29 15.10
C LEU A 16 4.87 10.95 16.48
N LYS A 17 3.99 11.93 16.75
CA LYS A 17 3.99 12.65 18.04
C LYS A 17 3.37 11.82 19.15
N ASP A 18 2.17 11.34 18.94
CA ASP A 18 1.43 10.43 19.84
C ASP A 18 0.38 9.71 19.01
N ILE A 19 0.59 8.42 18.76
CA ILE A 19 -0.31 7.60 17.96
C ILE A 19 -0.57 6.28 18.65
N GLU A 20 -1.79 5.76 18.46
CA GLU A 20 -2.13 4.36 18.69
C GLU A 20 -2.69 3.77 17.40
N ILE A 21 -2.32 2.54 17.08
CA ILE A 21 -2.77 1.82 15.89
C ILE A 21 -3.20 0.42 16.27
N ASN A 22 -4.36 0.00 15.75
CA ASN A 22 -4.83 -1.38 15.83
C ASN A 22 -4.31 -2.16 14.61
N LEU A 23 -3.71 -3.31 14.85
CA LEU A 23 -3.20 -4.19 13.82
C LEU A 23 -4.06 -5.44 13.67
N LYS A 24 -4.03 -5.99 12.47
CA LYS A 24 -4.70 -7.23 12.07
C LYS A 24 -3.64 -8.27 11.64
N PRO A 25 -4.01 -9.54 11.40
CA PRO A 25 -3.11 -10.52 10.80
C PRO A 25 -2.43 -10.05 9.50
N VAL A 26 -3.16 -9.26 8.72
CA VAL A 26 -2.63 -8.46 7.61
C VAL A 26 -3.05 -7.01 7.86
N THR A 27 -2.11 -6.08 7.79
CA THR A 27 -2.38 -4.65 7.92
C THR A 27 -1.72 -3.91 6.76
N ILE A 28 -2.50 -3.14 6.03
CA ILE A 28 -2.05 -2.36 4.87
C ILE A 28 -2.06 -0.87 5.24
N LEU A 29 -0.89 -0.27 5.22
CA LEU A 29 -0.71 1.14 5.52
C LEU A 29 -0.76 1.94 4.22
N VAL A 30 -1.78 2.79 4.07
CA VAL A 30 -1.97 3.68 2.92
C VAL A 30 -1.84 5.14 3.34
N GLY A 31 -1.65 6.04 2.39
CA GLY A 31 -1.54 7.47 2.65
C GLY A 31 -0.43 8.13 1.84
N ALA A 32 -0.35 9.45 1.87
CA ALA A 32 0.63 10.24 1.12
C ALA A 32 2.09 9.92 1.52
N ASN A 33 3.05 10.36 0.68
CA ASN A 33 4.47 10.34 1.05
C ASN A 33 4.70 11.19 2.31
N ASN A 34 5.65 10.79 3.12
CA ASN A 34 5.97 11.45 4.41
C ASN A 34 4.83 11.49 5.43
N SER A 35 3.79 10.66 5.29
CA SER A 35 2.70 10.56 6.27
C SER A 35 3.03 9.73 7.52
N GLY A 36 4.20 9.08 7.59
CA GLY A 36 4.64 8.33 8.76
C GLY A 36 4.57 6.80 8.63
N LYS A 37 4.15 6.23 7.50
CA LYS A 37 4.06 4.77 7.26
C LYS A 37 5.39 4.06 7.53
N THR A 38 6.46 4.48 6.86
CA THR A 38 7.83 3.97 7.06
C THR A 38 8.31 4.18 8.49
N THR A 39 7.92 5.30 9.10
CA THR A 39 8.29 5.61 10.50
C THR A 39 7.71 4.57 11.46
N LEU A 40 6.45 4.16 11.30
CA LEU A 40 5.85 3.08 12.07
C LEU A 40 6.65 1.77 11.93
N LEU A 41 6.96 1.36 10.70
CA LEU A 41 7.71 0.13 10.44
C LEU A 41 9.11 0.18 11.08
N ARG A 42 9.79 1.33 11.01
CA ARG A 42 11.11 1.53 11.64
C ARG A 42 11.05 1.54 13.17
N ALA A 43 10.00 2.11 13.76
CA ALA A 43 9.77 2.06 15.21
C ALA A 43 9.65 0.60 15.68
N LEU A 44 8.83 -0.21 15.00
CA LEU A 44 8.71 -1.63 15.29
C LEU A 44 10.02 -2.39 15.09
N ASN A 45 10.75 -2.07 14.00
CA ASN A 45 12.04 -2.71 13.73
C ASN A 45 13.08 -2.41 14.81
N SER A 46 13.06 -1.24 15.41
CA SER A 46 13.97 -0.90 16.51
C SER A 46 13.73 -1.76 17.77
N VAL A 47 12.47 -2.18 17.96
CA VAL A 47 12.05 -2.97 19.12
C VAL A 47 12.16 -4.47 18.89
N LEU A 48 11.63 -4.98 17.76
CA LEU A 48 11.45 -6.41 17.48
C LEU A 48 12.29 -6.93 16.29
N GLY A 49 12.98 -6.04 15.58
CA GLY A 49 13.73 -6.41 14.37
C GLY A 49 14.85 -7.40 14.63
N ILE A 50 15.04 -8.35 13.72
CA ILE A 50 16.20 -9.25 13.67
C ILE A 50 17.47 -8.42 13.45
N THR A 51 17.39 -7.43 12.56
CA THR A 51 18.41 -6.40 12.32
C THR A 51 17.82 -5.07 12.77
N ARG A 52 18.10 -4.68 14.03
CA ARG A 52 17.47 -3.52 14.64
C ARG A 52 18.04 -2.22 14.08
N SER A 53 17.16 -1.27 13.77
CA SER A 53 17.54 0.10 13.50
C SER A 53 18.09 0.74 14.79
N GLN A 54 19.20 1.43 14.67
CA GLN A 54 19.69 2.29 15.75
C GLN A 54 18.82 3.56 15.80
N ILE A 55 18.46 3.97 17.00
CA ILE A 55 17.72 5.20 17.26
C ILE A 55 18.71 6.23 17.83
N ASN A 56 18.67 7.45 17.30
CA ASN A 56 19.50 8.58 17.70
C ASN A 56 18.64 9.83 18.00
N GLN A 57 19.26 10.94 18.37
CA GLN A 57 18.55 12.18 18.72
C GLN A 57 17.79 12.82 17.54
N ASP A 58 18.16 12.52 16.29
CA ASP A 58 17.46 13.02 15.09
C ASP A 58 16.12 12.28 14.88
N ASP A 59 15.91 11.18 15.59
CA ASP A 59 14.65 10.44 15.59
C ASP A 59 13.59 11.02 16.54
N LEU A 60 13.92 12.01 17.37
CA LEU A 60 12.96 12.71 18.20
C LEU A 60 12.00 13.55 17.33
N PHE A 61 10.74 13.61 17.74
CA PHE A 61 9.75 14.46 17.10
C PHE A 61 10.13 15.94 17.25
N VAL A 62 10.03 16.68 16.17
CA VAL A 62 10.30 18.12 16.11
C VAL A 62 9.07 18.80 15.51
N ASP A 63 8.59 19.86 16.16
CA ASP A 63 7.49 20.68 15.67
C ASP A 63 7.94 21.61 14.52
N LYS A 64 7.01 22.38 13.94
CA LYS A 64 7.30 23.35 12.86
C LYS A 64 8.28 24.45 13.26
N GLU A 65 8.35 24.74 14.54
CA GLU A 65 9.24 25.78 15.08
C GLU A 65 10.65 25.23 15.35
N GLY A 66 10.86 23.93 15.16
CA GLY A 66 12.13 23.25 15.41
C GLY A 66 12.35 22.82 16.86
N ASN A 67 11.29 22.85 17.70
CA ASN A 67 11.39 22.48 19.09
C ASN A 67 11.17 20.97 19.29
N LYS A 68 12.01 20.36 20.14
CA LYS A 68 11.81 19.00 20.63
C LYS A 68 10.90 19.04 21.85
N SER A 69 9.76 18.32 21.81
CA SER A 69 8.81 18.29 22.91
C SER A 69 9.27 17.47 24.12
N SER A 70 10.22 16.55 23.91
CA SER A 70 10.78 15.65 24.93
C SER A 70 12.13 15.10 24.45
N ASN A 71 12.96 14.64 25.39
CA ASN A 71 14.19 13.88 25.12
C ASN A 71 13.97 12.35 25.21
N GLU A 72 12.72 11.92 25.16
CA GLU A 72 12.31 10.54 25.33
C GLU A 72 11.45 10.07 24.15
N ILE A 73 11.70 8.85 23.68
CA ILE A 73 10.84 8.13 22.75
C ILE A 73 10.27 6.93 23.46
N THR A 74 8.96 6.67 23.33
CA THR A 74 8.34 5.45 23.83
C THR A 74 7.66 4.68 22.72
N ILE A 75 7.84 3.36 22.73
CA ILE A 75 7.21 2.42 21.81
C ILE A 75 6.60 1.31 22.64
N ASP A 76 5.28 1.23 22.63
CA ASP A 76 4.49 0.24 23.36
C ASP A 76 3.93 -0.79 22.38
N VAL A 77 3.97 -2.04 22.77
CA VAL A 77 3.49 -3.17 21.97
C VAL A 77 2.58 -4.02 22.84
N ARG A 78 1.36 -4.28 22.35
CA ARG A 78 0.41 -5.21 22.97
C ARG A 78 0.23 -6.46 22.11
N ILE A 79 0.24 -7.60 22.78
CA ILE A 79 0.12 -8.93 22.19
C ILE A 79 -1.05 -9.63 22.83
N ILE A 80 -1.90 -10.21 22.02
CA ILE A 80 -3.07 -11.00 22.42
C ILE A 80 -2.99 -12.41 21.88
N SER A 81 -3.76 -13.31 22.48
CA SER A 81 -4.00 -14.63 21.92
C SER A 81 -5.13 -14.60 20.92
N VAL A 82 -4.98 -15.33 19.80
CA VAL A 82 -5.96 -15.35 18.70
C VAL A 82 -6.19 -16.78 18.18
N ASP A 83 -7.36 -17.00 17.63
CA ASP A 83 -7.69 -18.23 16.89
C ASP A 83 -7.05 -18.27 15.49
N GLU A 84 -7.37 -19.30 14.70
CA GLU A 84 -6.88 -19.46 13.33
C GLU A 84 -7.31 -18.34 12.38
N ASN A 85 -8.42 -17.67 12.69
CA ASN A 85 -8.98 -16.56 11.93
C ASN A 85 -8.44 -15.18 12.37
N GLY A 86 -7.61 -15.16 13.43
CA GLY A 86 -7.07 -13.92 14.01
C GLY A 86 -8.05 -13.20 14.94
N VAL A 87 -9.09 -13.88 15.41
CA VAL A 87 -10.03 -13.37 16.41
C VAL A 87 -9.48 -13.62 17.81
N GLN A 88 -9.52 -12.60 18.67
CA GLN A 88 -9.04 -12.69 20.05
C GLN A 88 -9.75 -13.81 20.81
N ILE A 89 -8.98 -14.61 21.54
CA ILE A 89 -9.45 -15.62 22.49
C ILE A 89 -9.01 -15.26 23.92
N LYS A 90 -9.73 -15.79 24.92
CA LYS A 90 -9.57 -15.36 26.32
C LYS A 90 -8.17 -15.61 26.90
N HIS A 91 -7.58 -16.76 26.60
CA HIS A 91 -6.32 -17.18 27.23
C HIS A 91 -5.25 -17.51 26.20
N PHE A 92 -4.00 -17.25 26.55
CA PHE A 92 -2.87 -17.77 25.78
C PHE A 92 -2.83 -19.31 25.92
N ASP A 93 -2.40 -19.98 24.87
CA ASP A 93 -2.13 -21.41 24.96
C ASP A 93 -0.96 -21.70 25.95
N SER A 94 -0.83 -22.94 26.37
CA SER A 94 0.17 -23.35 27.36
C SER A 94 1.61 -23.06 26.92
N LYS A 95 1.89 -23.11 25.60
CA LYS A 95 3.22 -22.87 25.02
C LYS A 95 3.59 -21.39 25.16
N TRP A 96 2.68 -20.50 24.75
CA TRP A 96 2.90 -19.06 24.85
C TRP A 96 2.83 -18.57 26.29
N SER A 97 1.92 -19.10 27.13
CA SER A 97 1.85 -18.77 28.56
C SER A 97 3.18 -19.07 29.26
N SER A 98 3.84 -20.19 28.92
CA SER A 98 5.15 -20.52 29.50
C SER A 98 6.28 -19.55 29.09
N LYS A 99 6.22 -18.96 27.89
CA LYS A 99 7.26 -18.04 27.38
C LYS A 99 7.01 -16.58 27.80
N LEU A 100 5.75 -16.16 27.93
CA LEU A 100 5.36 -14.80 28.34
C LEU A 100 5.29 -14.66 29.88
N GLY A 101 4.96 -15.75 30.57
CA GLY A 101 5.08 -15.90 32.03
C GLY A 101 4.34 -14.81 32.82
N VAL A 102 5.01 -14.25 33.82
CA VAL A 102 4.48 -13.22 34.74
C VAL A 102 4.13 -11.88 34.07
N GLY A 103 4.43 -11.74 32.77
CA GLY A 103 4.07 -10.56 31.98
C GLY A 103 2.62 -10.56 31.51
N ILE A 104 1.94 -11.71 31.53
CA ILE A 104 0.52 -11.80 31.13
C ILE A 104 -0.34 -11.06 32.14
N GLN A 105 -1.26 -10.26 31.64
CA GLN A 105 -2.27 -9.51 32.37
C GLN A 105 -3.65 -9.85 31.82
N THR A 106 -4.70 -9.48 32.52
CA THR A 106 -6.10 -9.72 32.12
C THR A 106 -6.85 -8.40 32.10
N ASP A 107 -7.58 -8.16 31.01
CA ASP A 107 -8.47 -7.04 30.84
C ASP A 107 -9.82 -7.59 30.33
N ASP A 108 -10.93 -7.27 31.05
CA ASP A 108 -12.28 -7.74 30.72
C ASP A 108 -12.38 -9.24 30.35
N GLU A 109 -11.75 -10.13 31.16
CA GLU A 109 -11.63 -11.58 30.95
C GLU A 109 -10.68 -12.04 29.83
N ASN A 110 -10.04 -11.13 29.08
CA ASN A 110 -9.11 -11.48 28.03
C ASN A 110 -7.66 -11.26 28.48
N GLU A 111 -6.82 -12.24 28.23
CA GLU A 111 -5.39 -12.11 28.51
C GLU A 111 -4.67 -11.30 27.45
N PHE A 112 -3.73 -10.49 27.89
CA PHE A 112 -2.80 -9.77 27.03
C PHE A 112 -1.39 -9.76 27.64
N PHE A 113 -0.40 -9.55 26.79
CA PHE A 113 0.97 -9.25 27.19
C PHE A 113 1.38 -7.93 26.53
N ALA A 114 1.80 -6.95 27.33
CA ALA A 114 2.20 -5.67 26.77
C ALA A 114 3.45 -5.12 27.46
N PHE A 115 4.28 -4.45 26.66
CA PHE A 115 5.51 -3.85 27.14
C PHE A 115 5.79 -2.51 26.48
N ARG A 116 6.48 -1.64 27.21
CA ARG A 116 7.03 -0.36 26.76
C ARG A 116 8.54 -0.48 26.56
N THR A 117 9.02 -0.02 25.41
CA THR A 117 10.43 0.29 25.18
C THR A 117 10.60 1.79 25.27
N LYS A 118 11.46 2.23 26.18
CA LYS A 118 11.77 3.63 26.42
C LYS A 118 13.19 3.92 25.99
N TYR A 119 13.37 4.93 25.15
CA TYR A 119 14.65 5.48 24.74
C TYR A 119 14.80 6.86 25.35
N LEU A 120 15.73 7.01 26.29
CA LEU A 120 16.00 8.27 26.96
C LEU A 120 17.35 8.83 26.51
N PHE A 121 17.33 10.02 25.92
CA PHE A 121 18.52 10.72 25.46
C PHE A 121 19.08 11.63 26.54
N GLY A 122 20.39 11.48 26.80
CA GLY A 122 21.16 12.37 27.63
C GLY A 122 21.91 13.43 26.81
N ILE A 123 23.10 13.77 27.26
CA ILE A 123 24.01 14.67 26.56
C ILE A 123 24.62 13.99 25.33
N ASP A 124 24.82 12.68 25.41
CA ASP A 124 25.32 11.83 24.33
C ASP A 124 24.20 11.45 23.37
N ASP A 125 24.56 11.22 22.10
CA ASP A 125 23.61 10.84 21.04
C ASP A 125 23.06 9.41 21.19
N VAL A 126 23.65 8.59 22.05
CA VAL A 126 23.25 7.21 22.31
C VAL A 126 22.22 7.18 23.45
N PRO A 127 20.99 6.66 23.19
CA PRO A 127 19.97 6.62 24.23
C PRO A 127 20.21 5.50 25.23
N THR A 128 19.82 5.75 26.48
CA THR A 128 19.60 4.69 27.47
C THR A 128 18.28 3.99 27.14
N ILE A 129 18.31 2.66 27.03
CA ILE A 129 17.15 1.85 26.67
C ILE A 129 16.68 1.08 27.90
N SER A 130 15.42 1.22 28.27
CA SER A 130 14.78 0.47 29.34
C SER A 130 13.44 -0.12 28.89
N TYR A 131 13.03 -1.20 29.53
CA TYR A 131 11.81 -1.95 29.19
C TYR A 131 10.93 -2.09 30.41
N TYR A 132 9.62 -1.92 30.24
CA TYR A 132 8.64 -2.04 31.31
C TYR A 132 7.44 -2.86 30.83
N LEU A 133 6.84 -3.65 31.71
CA LEU A 133 5.60 -4.34 31.43
C LEU A 133 4.40 -3.47 31.81
N PHE A 134 3.32 -3.57 31.06
CA PHE A 134 2.05 -2.96 31.43
C PHE A 134 1.32 -3.84 32.45
N SER A 135 0.72 -3.20 33.44
CA SER A 135 -0.30 -3.79 34.30
C SER A 135 -1.71 -3.48 33.79
N ASN A 136 -1.90 -2.32 33.14
CA ASN A 136 -3.12 -1.93 32.45
C ASN A 136 -2.77 -1.14 31.20
N TRP A 137 -3.33 -1.54 30.05
CA TRP A 137 -3.05 -0.89 28.76
C TRP A 137 -3.75 0.45 28.64
N ASP A 138 -5.06 0.51 28.94
CA ASP A 138 -5.89 1.69 28.66
C ASP A 138 -5.50 2.89 29.54
N ASN A 139 -5.10 2.65 30.78
CA ASN A 139 -4.62 3.69 31.71
C ASN A 139 -3.11 3.92 31.61
N GLU A 140 -2.41 3.31 30.67
CA GLU A 140 -0.94 3.35 30.51
C GLU A 140 -0.17 3.00 31.79
N GLN A 141 -0.74 2.15 32.64
CA GLN A 141 -0.12 1.79 33.90
C GLN A 141 0.97 0.74 33.71
N LEU A 142 2.20 1.09 34.07
CA LEU A 142 3.36 0.21 34.01
C LEU A 142 3.57 -0.51 35.38
N LYS A 143 4.26 -1.63 35.34
CA LYS A 143 4.84 -2.25 36.54
C LYS A 143 6.08 -1.48 36.98
N ASP A 144 6.35 -1.46 38.26
CA ASP A 144 7.46 -0.68 38.83
C ASP A 144 8.84 -1.19 38.40
N ASP A 145 8.96 -2.50 38.21
CA ASP A 145 10.23 -3.15 37.89
C ASP A 145 10.55 -3.12 36.39
N GLU A 146 11.82 -2.89 36.06
CA GLU A 146 12.31 -3.00 34.68
C GLU A 146 12.23 -4.45 34.16
N PHE A 147 11.67 -4.63 32.96
CA PHE A 147 11.54 -5.93 32.34
C PHE A 147 12.86 -6.40 31.71
N LYS A 148 13.47 -7.43 32.28
CA LYS A 148 14.76 -8.01 31.83
C LYS A 148 14.62 -9.11 30.78
N GLY A 149 13.39 -9.54 30.46
CA GLY A 149 13.08 -10.66 29.54
C GLY A 149 13.07 -10.32 28.05
N MET A 150 13.42 -9.10 27.66
CA MET A 150 13.25 -8.62 26.26
C MET A 150 14.05 -9.44 25.23
N ASN A 151 15.24 -9.93 25.58
CA ASN A 151 16.03 -10.76 24.67
C ASN A 151 15.35 -12.11 24.40
N GLN A 152 14.76 -12.72 25.43
CA GLN A 152 14.01 -13.96 25.29
C GLN A 152 12.73 -13.76 24.46
N LEU A 153 12.03 -12.64 24.67
CA LEU A 153 10.86 -12.28 23.88
C LEU A 153 11.21 -12.16 22.39
N ARG A 154 12.32 -11.48 22.08
CA ARG A 154 12.81 -11.32 20.68
C ARG A 154 13.24 -12.63 20.02
N ASN A 155 13.64 -13.63 20.78
CA ASN A 155 13.94 -14.95 20.24
C ASN A 155 12.66 -15.64 19.73
N ASN A 156 11.53 -15.40 20.41
CA ASN A 156 10.26 -16.00 20.09
C ASN A 156 9.43 -15.15 19.10
N ILE A 157 9.58 -13.82 19.12
CA ILE A 157 8.86 -12.90 18.22
C ILE A 157 9.89 -12.19 17.34
N LYS A 158 9.93 -12.54 16.06
CA LYS A 158 10.95 -12.06 15.11
C LYS A 158 10.33 -11.23 14.01
N MET A 159 10.75 -9.99 13.92
CA MET A 159 10.32 -9.10 12.85
C MET A 159 11.34 -9.09 11.71
N PHE A 160 10.87 -9.44 10.52
CA PHE A 160 11.58 -9.36 9.25
C PHE A 160 11.22 -8.03 8.59
N PHE A 161 12.10 -7.03 8.73
CA PHE A 161 11.93 -5.75 8.08
C PHE A 161 12.58 -5.78 6.70
N ILE A 162 11.79 -5.55 5.67
CA ILE A 162 12.18 -5.58 4.26
C ILE A 162 11.84 -4.22 3.65
N ASP A 163 12.85 -3.40 3.40
CA ASP A 163 12.68 -2.05 2.87
C ASP A 163 12.48 -2.03 1.34
N ALA A 164 12.16 -0.86 0.79
CA ALA A 164 11.89 -0.67 -0.63
C ALA A 164 13.11 -0.90 -1.54
N GLN A 165 14.34 -0.68 -1.01
CA GLN A 165 15.59 -0.78 -1.75
C GLN A 165 16.24 -2.17 -1.67
N ARG A 166 15.53 -3.15 -1.13
CA ARG A 166 16.02 -4.53 -0.95
C ARG A 166 16.53 -5.15 -2.24
N ASP A 167 17.65 -5.83 -2.14
CA ASP A 167 18.26 -6.60 -3.22
C ASP A 167 18.85 -7.90 -2.67
N ILE A 168 18.36 -9.04 -3.13
CA ILE A 168 18.85 -10.35 -2.69
C ILE A 168 20.35 -10.51 -2.90
N LEU A 169 20.93 -9.85 -3.89
CA LEU A 169 22.35 -9.92 -4.17
C LEU A 169 23.20 -9.18 -3.13
N GLU A 170 22.74 -8.00 -2.69
CA GLU A 170 23.40 -7.26 -1.61
C GLU A 170 23.22 -7.98 -0.28
N ASP A 171 22.01 -8.49 -0.02
CA ASP A 171 21.71 -9.29 1.18
C ASP A 171 22.58 -10.55 1.27
N SER A 172 22.86 -11.22 0.14
CA SER A 172 23.68 -12.43 0.12
C SER A 172 25.16 -12.19 0.47
N LYS A 173 25.66 -10.98 0.25
CA LYS A 173 27.06 -10.61 0.55
C LYS A 173 27.30 -10.30 2.02
N GLN A 174 26.27 -9.92 2.76
CA GLN A 174 26.39 -9.44 4.14
C GLN A 174 25.95 -10.53 5.15
N ARG A 175 26.86 -10.97 6.03
CA ARG A 175 26.52 -11.94 7.09
C ARG A 175 25.47 -11.43 8.10
N THR A 176 25.41 -10.14 8.28
CA THR A 176 24.47 -9.49 9.22
C THR A 176 23.09 -9.31 8.62
N SER A 177 22.97 -9.39 7.29
CA SER A 177 21.69 -9.36 6.59
C SER A 177 20.83 -10.58 6.93
N PHE A 178 19.57 -10.49 6.59
CA PHE A 178 18.63 -11.59 6.76
C PHE A 178 19.08 -12.85 5.99
N PHE A 179 19.42 -12.69 4.71
CA PHE A 179 19.89 -13.79 3.87
C PHE A 179 21.21 -14.40 4.38
N GLY A 180 22.16 -13.55 4.82
CA GLY A 180 23.41 -14.00 5.41
C GLY A 180 23.22 -14.81 6.69
N LYS A 181 22.28 -14.41 7.56
CA LYS A 181 21.91 -15.18 8.76
C LYS A 181 21.24 -16.50 8.41
N LEU A 182 20.38 -16.53 7.39
CA LEU A 182 19.76 -17.74 6.87
C LEU A 182 20.82 -18.75 6.42
N VAL A 183 21.72 -18.30 5.57
CA VAL A 183 22.75 -19.19 5.00
C VAL A 183 23.74 -19.66 6.06
N SER A 184 23.99 -18.84 7.09
CA SER A 184 24.85 -19.24 8.23
C SER A 184 24.26 -20.39 9.06
N GLN A 185 22.95 -20.63 8.97
CA GLN A 185 22.25 -21.73 9.66
C GLN A 185 22.06 -22.98 8.80
N LEU A 186 22.61 -23.00 7.56
CA LEU A 186 22.56 -24.18 6.73
C LEU A 186 23.32 -25.33 7.41
N ASP A 187 22.58 -26.41 7.66
CA ASP A 187 23.15 -27.67 8.11
C ASP A 187 23.38 -28.58 6.89
N TYR A 188 24.61 -28.98 6.67
CA TYR A 188 24.99 -29.87 5.58
C TYR A 188 24.90 -31.36 5.96
N GLY A 189 24.40 -31.65 7.16
CA GLY A 189 24.19 -33.00 7.67
C GLY A 189 25.49 -33.80 7.86
N GLU A 190 25.37 -35.13 7.87
CA GLU A 190 26.47 -36.04 8.13
C GLU A 190 27.61 -36.00 7.08
N LYS A 191 27.36 -35.42 5.90
CA LYS A 191 28.33 -35.28 4.82
C LYS A 191 29.21 -34.03 4.90
N LEU A 192 29.14 -33.30 5.99
CA LEU A 192 29.87 -32.03 6.18
C LEU A 192 31.40 -32.22 5.98
N ASP A 193 31.97 -33.27 6.58
CA ASP A 193 33.41 -33.50 6.54
C ASP A 193 33.88 -34.07 5.17
N GLU A 194 33.03 -34.84 4.51
CA GLU A 194 33.28 -35.28 3.12
C GLU A 194 33.32 -34.07 2.18
N MET A 195 32.37 -33.14 2.29
CA MET A 195 32.35 -31.92 1.51
C MET A 195 33.57 -31.02 1.75
N LYS A 196 34.05 -30.90 3.00
CA LYS A 196 35.29 -30.18 3.33
C LYS A 196 36.50 -30.80 2.67
N GLN A 197 36.59 -32.14 2.66
CA GLN A 197 37.66 -32.86 1.99
C GLN A 197 37.61 -32.60 0.48
N GLN A 198 36.44 -32.69 -0.15
CA GLN A 198 36.28 -32.43 -1.58
C GLN A 198 36.70 -30.98 -1.94
N ILE A 199 36.33 -29.97 -1.14
CA ILE A 199 36.80 -28.60 -1.34
C ILE A 199 38.32 -28.50 -1.22
N THR A 200 38.93 -29.23 -0.30
CA THR A 200 40.39 -29.24 -0.15
C THR A 200 41.09 -29.85 -1.38
N VAL A 201 40.55 -30.93 -1.90
CA VAL A 201 41.02 -31.55 -3.14
C VAL A 201 40.88 -30.59 -4.32
N LEU A 202 39.71 -29.93 -4.47
CA LEU A 202 39.49 -28.93 -5.51
C LEU A 202 40.50 -27.78 -5.45
N ASN A 203 40.76 -27.25 -4.25
CA ASN A 203 41.76 -26.20 -4.05
C ASN A 203 43.16 -26.63 -4.48
N ASN A 204 43.58 -27.83 -4.11
CA ASN A 204 44.88 -28.37 -4.48
C ASN A 204 45.00 -28.61 -6.00
N ASN A 205 43.97 -29.17 -6.61
CA ASN A 205 43.92 -29.36 -8.05
C ASN A 205 43.99 -28.03 -8.80
N ALA A 206 43.19 -27.03 -8.41
CA ALA A 206 43.20 -25.72 -9.03
C ALA A 206 44.57 -25.04 -8.96
N ILE A 207 45.32 -25.20 -7.86
CA ILE A 207 46.66 -24.66 -7.71
C ILE A 207 47.64 -25.44 -8.61
N ASN A 208 47.54 -26.77 -8.66
CA ASN A 208 48.45 -27.61 -9.40
C ASN A 208 48.29 -27.48 -10.93
N GLU A 209 47.05 -27.30 -11.39
CA GLU A 209 46.72 -27.18 -12.81
C GLU A 209 46.92 -25.76 -13.36
N SER A 210 46.89 -24.76 -12.49
CA SER A 210 47.07 -23.36 -12.91
C SER A 210 48.50 -22.87 -12.76
N PRO A 211 49.22 -22.60 -13.86
CA PRO A 211 50.59 -22.08 -13.80
C PRO A 211 50.70 -20.78 -13.01
N VAL A 212 49.69 -19.93 -13.15
CA VAL A 212 49.65 -18.62 -12.45
C VAL A 212 49.49 -18.78 -10.94
N LEU A 213 48.59 -19.68 -10.49
CA LEU A 213 48.38 -19.94 -9.06
C LEU A 213 49.58 -20.64 -8.43
N LYS A 214 50.22 -21.53 -9.20
CA LYS A 214 51.44 -22.20 -8.77
C LYS A 214 52.58 -21.22 -8.58
N HIS A 215 52.82 -20.37 -9.57
CA HIS A 215 53.81 -19.29 -9.48
C HIS A 215 53.53 -18.32 -8.30
N LEU A 216 52.31 -17.89 -8.16
CA LEU A 216 51.90 -17.03 -7.06
C LEU A 216 52.15 -17.70 -5.68
N LYS A 217 51.85 -18.99 -5.55
CA LYS A 217 52.13 -19.74 -4.32
C LYS A 217 53.60 -19.79 -4.01
N GLU A 218 54.47 -19.98 -5.03
CA GLU A 218 55.92 -20.00 -4.88
C GLU A 218 56.47 -18.63 -4.47
N GLU A 219 55.99 -17.56 -5.07
CA GLU A 219 56.41 -16.20 -4.70
C GLU A 219 55.96 -15.84 -3.29
N LEU A 220 54.74 -16.18 -2.90
CA LEU A 220 54.22 -15.93 -1.55
C LEU A 220 54.95 -16.76 -0.48
N LYS A 221 55.55 -17.91 -0.81
CA LYS A 221 56.41 -18.66 0.11
C LYS A 221 57.67 -17.88 0.52
N LYS A 222 58.15 -16.94 -0.32
CA LYS A 222 59.27 -16.07 0.02
C LYS A 222 58.97 -15.13 1.19
N LEU A 223 57.69 -14.81 1.44
CA LEU A 223 57.27 -14.04 2.62
C LEU A 223 57.63 -14.73 3.95
N ASN A 224 57.64 -16.08 3.98
CA ASN A 224 58.04 -16.84 5.17
C ASN A 224 59.48 -16.58 5.59
N GLN A 225 60.37 -16.35 4.60
CA GLN A 225 61.78 -16.02 4.89
C GLN A 225 61.93 -14.67 5.52
N THR A 226 61.01 -13.73 5.18
CA THR A 226 61.06 -12.36 5.67
C THR A 226 60.45 -12.25 7.07
N THR A 227 59.45 -13.09 7.41
CA THR A 227 58.70 -13.04 8.68
C THR A 227 59.21 -14.00 9.75
N GLN A 228 60.25 -14.78 9.49
CA GLN A 228 60.86 -15.78 10.41
C GLN A 228 59.83 -16.76 11.02
N THR A 229 58.74 -17.06 10.38
CA THR A 229 57.71 -17.99 10.87
C THR A 229 58.12 -19.45 10.62
N LYS A 230 58.07 -20.27 11.67
CA LYS A 230 58.31 -21.72 11.59
C LYS A 230 57.05 -22.40 11.03
N GLY A 231 57.13 -23.06 9.86
CA GLY A 231 56.05 -23.83 9.25
C GLY A 231 55.78 -23.51 7.77
N GLU A 232 54.78 -24.13 7.15
CA GLU A 232 54.41 -23.91 5.74
C GLU A 232 53.81 -22.53 5.41
N GLY A 233 53.63 -21.70 6.39
CA GLY A 233 53.31 -20.24 6.50
C GLY A 233 52.29 -19.64 5.53
N VAL A 234 52.22 -20.06 4.27
CA VAL A 234 51.31 -19.48 3.28
C VAL A 234 50.47 -20.57 2.60
N SER A 235 49.19 -20.49 2.77
CA SER A 235 48.19 -21.33 2.08
C SER A 235 47.37 -20.48 1.13
N LEU A 236 47.42 -20.83 -0.16
CA LEU A 236 46.57 -20.24 -1.18
C LEU A 236 45.32 -21.12 -1.34
N ASN A 237 44.13 -20.54 -1.27
CA ASN A 237 42.87 -21.26 -1.42
C ASN A 237 41.99 -20.53 -2.43
N PRO A 238 41.99 -20.96 -3.71
CA PRO A 238 41.13 -20.38 -4.75
C PRO A 238 39.63 -20.47 -4.43
N PHE A 239 39.22 -21.55 -3.72
CA PHE A 239 37.85 -21.74 -3.26
C PHE A 239 37.78 -21.64 -1.73
N PRO A 240 36.70 -21.10 -1.15
CA PRO A 240 36.53 -20.94 0.30
C PRO A 240 36.68 -22.30 1.02
N LYS A 241 37.55 -22.38 2.03
CA LYS A 241 37.68 -23.59 2.88
C LYS A 241 36.53 -23.80 3.83
N LYS A 242 35.92 -22.68 4.30
CA LYS A 242 34.78 -22.73 5.22
C LYS A 242 33.52 -22.85 4.39
N LEU A 243 32.74 -23.90 4.64
CA LEU A 243 31.42 -24.07 4.03
C LEU A 243 30.50 -22.87 4.35
N SER A 244 30.68 -22.23 5.54
CA SER A 244 30.01 -20.99 5.88
C SER A 244 30.36 -19.79 4.97
N ASP A 245 31.41 -19.86 4.18
CA ASP A 245 31.81 -18.82 3.23
C ASP A 245 31.38 -19.15 1.79
N LEU A 246 30.88 -20.38 1.54
CA LEU A 246 30.31 -20.77 0.24
C LEU A 246 29.07 -19.95 -0.14
N HIS A 247 28.36 -19.41 0.87
CA HIS A 247 27.22 -18.52 0.61
C HIS A 247 27.58 -17.30 -0.22
N LYS A 248 28.82 -16.79 -0.12
CA LYS A 248 29.29 -15.66 -0.92
C LYS A 248 29.36 -15.97 -2.43
N GLY A 249 29.44 -17.26 -2.76
CA GLY A 249 29.39 -17.74 -4.14
C GLY A 249 28.04 -18.35 -4.54
N MET A 250 27.07 -18.40 -3.63
CA MET A 250 25.76 -18.93 -3.94
C MET A 250 25.02 -17.97 -4.88
N LYS A 251 24.68 -18.45 -6.07
CA LYS A 251 23.93 -17.68 -7.07
C LYS A 251 22.56 -18.31 -7.23
N VAL A 252 21.54 -17.45 -7.23
CA VAL A 252 20.18 -17.82 -7.57
C VAL A 252 20.03 -17.68 -9.08
N TYR A 253 19.58 -18.73 -9.74
CA TYR A 253 19.25 -18.73 -11.16
C TYR A 253 17.74 -18.79 -11.32
N PHE A 254 17.21 -18.00 -12.22
CA PHE A 254 15.82 -18.06 -12.61
C PHE A 254 15.76 -18.50 -14.08
N GLN A 255 14.89 -19.47 -14.39
CA GLN A 255 14.67 -19.98 -15.72
C GLN A 255 13.21 -19.81 -16.09
N ASP A 256 12.95 -19.20 -17.21
CA ASP A 256 11.64 -19.14 -17.85
C ASP A 256 11.49 -20.36 -18.79
N ALA A 257 10.24 -20.71 -19.12
CA ALA A 257 9.94 -21.86 -20.00
C ALA A 257 10.57 -21.76 -21.40
N GLU A 258 10.91 -20.55 -21.84
CA GLU A 258 11.42 -20.25 -23.18
C GLU A 258 12.88 -19.78 -23.20
N SER A 259 13.57 -19.73 -22.05
CA SER A 259 14.95 -19.21 -21.95
C SER A 259 15.86 -20.09 -21.12
N ASP A 260 17.17 -19.95 -21.36
CA ASP A 260 18.19 -20.56 -20.51
C ASP A 260 18.16 -19.95 -19.10
N ALA A 261 18.69 -20.69 -18.11
CA ALA A 261 18.78 -20.22 -16.74
C ALA A 261 19.71 -19.00 -16.63
N PHE A 262 19.17 -17.85 -16.31
CA PHE A 262 19.92 -16.61 -16.08
C PHE A 262 20.19 -16.39 -14.59
N SER A 263 21.40 -15.97 -14.26
CA SER A 263 21.74 -15.53 -12.91
C SER A 263 20.83 -14.37 -12.49
N MET A 264 20.41 -14.37 -11.23
CA MET A 264 19.61 -13.27 -10.65
C MET A 264 20.28 -11.89 -10.82
N GLU A 265 21.60 -11.85 -10.99
CA GLU A 265 22.37 -10.63 -11.29
C GLU A 265 21.93 -9.96 -12.60
N ASN A 266 21.43 -10.74 -13.55
CA ASN A 266 20.99 -10.27 -14.87
C ASN A 266 19.50 -9.94 -14.92
N HIS A 267 18.78 -10.11 -13.79
CA HIS A 267 17.38 -9.75 -13.69
C HIS A 267 17.19 -8.32 -13.16
N GLY A 268 16.07 -7.70 -13.55
CA GLY A 268 15.71 -6.36 -13.07
C GLY A 268 15.48 -6.32 -11.56
N MET A 269 15.57 -5.12 -10.98
CA MET A 269 15.40 -4.87 -9.54
C MET A 269 14.11 -5.47 -8.98
N GLY A 270 12.99 -5.42 -9.71
CA GLY A 270 11.71 -5.97 -9.28
C GLY A 270 11.78 -7.47 -8.99
N THR A 271 12.37 -8.27 -9.88
CA THR A 271 12.54 -9.72 -9.69
C THR A 271 13.45 -10.01 -8.50
N ARG A 272 14.56 -9.28 -8.36
CA ARG A 272 15.51 -9.43 -7.25
C ARG A 272 14.89 -9.08 -5.91
N SER A 273 14.14 -7.99 -5.87
CA SER A 273 13.40 -7.52 -4.71
C SER A 273 12.32 -8.53 -4.28
N TRP A 274 11.58 -9.07 -5.24
CA TRP A 274 10.58 -10.09 -4.98
C TRP A 274 11.19 -11.41 -4.48
N ALA A 275 12.30 -11.83 -5.06
CA ALA A 275 13.04 -13.00 -4.61
C ALA A 275 13.47 -12.89 -3.13
N SER A 276 13.88 -11.69 -2.68
CA SER A 276 14.19 -11.42 -1.26
C SER A 276 13.00 -11.68 -0.35
N ILE A 277 11.81 -11.18 -0.73
CA ILE A 277 10.56 -11.38 0.05
C ILE A 277 10.18 -12.85 0.12
N ILE A 278 10.19 -13.56 -1.03
CA ILE A 278 9.86 -15.00 -1.08
C ILE A 278 10.84 -15.81 -0.22
N THR A 279 12.12 -15.48 -0.29
CA THR A 279 13.16 -16.18 0.49
C THR A 279 12.94 -15.99 1.98
N ALA A 280 12.57 -14.79 2.43
CA ALA A 280 12.21 -14.51 3.82
C ALA A 280 11.01 -15.35 4.28
N GLY A 281 9.95 -15.39 3.46
CA GLY A 281 8.75 -16.19 3.73
C GLY A 281 9.03 -17.70 3.78
N ALA A 282 9.81 -18.20 2.83
CA ALA A 282 10.19 -19.61 2.77
C ALA A 282 11.04 -20.04 3.99
N PHE A 283 12.00 -19.21 4.37
CA PHE A 283 12.83 -19.46 5.55
C PHE A 283 12.01 -19.47 6.85
N SER A 284 11.17 -18.48 7.04
CA SER A 284 10.28 -18.43 8.19
C SER A 284 9.39 -19.69 8.27
N SER A 285 8.81 -20.10 7.14
CA SER A 285 8.01 -21.32 7.05
C SER A 285 8.79 -22.58 7.41
N TRP A 286 10.05 -22.68 6.92
CA TRP A 286 10.94 -23.78 7.26
C TRP A 286 11.29 -23.79 8.76
N GLN A 287 11.60 -22.65 9.35
CA GLN A 287 11.88 -22.57 10.79
C GLN A 287 10.69 -23.04 11.62
N LEU A 288 9.47 -22.60 11.28
CA LEU A 288 8.25 -23.07 11.93
C LEU A 288 8.09 -24.58 11.85
N GLN A 289 8.33 -25.19 10.69
CA GLN A 289 8.28 -26.65 10.54
C GLN A 289 9.32 -27.38 11.40
N GLN A 290 10.52 -26.81 11.60
CA GLN A 290 11.53 -27.42 12.47
C GLN A 290 11.11 -27.33 13.96
N ILE A 291 10.50 -26.22 14.36
CA ILE A 291 9.96 -26.02 15.71
C ILE A 291 8.83 -27.01 15.96
N ASP A 292 7.86 -27.14 15.05
CA ASP A 292 6.74 -28.08 15.16
C ASP A 292 7.27 -29.52 15.37
N LYS A 293 8.26 -29.95 14.58
CA LYS A 293 8.89 -31.29 14.70
C LYS A 293 9.55 -31.52 16.06
N LYS A 294 10.15 -30.48 16.67
CA LYS A 294 10.75 -30.56 18.01
C LYS A 294 9.68 -30.67 19.10
N ILE A 295 8.62 -29.85 18.96
CA ILE A 295 7.48 -29.89 19.89
C ILE A 295 6.82 -31.27 19.87
N ASP A 296 6.61 -31.86 18.68
CA ASP A 296 6.03 -33.20 18.52
C ASP A 296 6.89 -34.29 19.19
N LYS A 297 8.19 -34.08 19.31
CA LYS A 297 9.11 -34.96 20.04
C LYS A 297 9.18 -34.68 21.55
N GLY A 298 8.44 -33.68 22.04
CA GLY A 298 8.47 -33.27 23.44
C GLY A 298 9.74 -32.51 23.86
N GLU A 299 10.52 -31.98 22.90
CA GLU A 299 11.72 -31.21 23.16
C GLU A 299 11.32 -29.77 23.54
N ASP A 300 11.92 -29.21 24.60
CA ASP A 300 11.77 -27.77 24.89
C ASP A 300 12.49 -26.98 23.80
N THR A 301 11.75 -26.10 23.14
CA THR A 301 12.27 -25.30 22.04
C THR A 301 11.79 -23.85 22.14
N GLU A 302 12.53 -22.95 21.51
CA GLU A 302 12.07 -21.58 21.28
C GLU A 302 10.87 -21.60 20.33
N LEU A 303 9.84 -20.82 20.65
CA LEU A 303 8.74 -20.59 19.73
C LEU A 303 9.16 -19.58 18.67
N LEU A 304 8.39 -19.50 17.58
CA LEU A 304 8.59 -18.48 16.57
C LEU A 304 7.25 -17.88 16.14
N PHE A 305 7.10 -16.58 16.36
CA PHE A 305 6.05 -15.78 15.75
C PHE A 305 6.69 -14.79 14.77
N PRO A 306 6.61 -15.04 13.46
CA PRO A 306 7.20 -14.16 12.46
C PRO A 306 6.28 -12.98 12.16
N ILE A 307 6.88 -11.80 12.06
CA ILE A 307 6.23 -10.56 11.63
C ILE A 307 6.95 -10.07 10.38
N PHE A 308 6.23 -9.90 9.29
CA PHE A 308 6.77 -9.34 8.04
C PHE A 308 6.37 -7.88 7.94
N ALA A 309 7.32 -6.98 8.11
CA ALA A 309 7.16 -5.56 7.87
C ALA A 309 7.76 -5.22 6.50
N LEU A 310 6.90 -4.88 5.56
CA LEU A 310 7.25 -4.69 4.17
C LEU A 310 7.05 -3.23 3.77
N GLU A 311 8.11 -2.57 3.34
CA GLU A 311 8.06 -1.22 2.81
C GLU A 311 8.01 -1.27 1.29
N GLU A 312 6.92 -0.74 0.72
CA GLU A 312 6.66 -0.67 -0.73
C GLU A 312 7.04 -1.97 -1.48
N PRO A 313 6.42 -3.11 -1.15
CA PRO A 313 6.78 -4.39 -1.76
C PRO A 313 6.54 -4.42 -3.27
N GLU A 314 5.78 -3.49 -3.80
CA GLU A 314 5.52 -3.27 -5.22
C GLU A 314 6.65 -2.54 -5.96
N ALA A 315 7.63 -1.97 -5.27
CA ALA A 315 8.69 -1.18 -5.90
C ALA A 315 9.38 -1.99 -7.01
N HIS A 316 9.49 -1.38 -8.19
CA HIS A 316 10.05 -1.96 -9.41
C HIS A 316 9.30 -3.17 -10.00
N LEU A 317 8.11 -3.54 -9.48
CA LEU A 317 7.31 -4.62 -10.04
C LEU A 317 6.37 -4.11 -11.15
N HIS A 318 6.24 -4.93 -12.20
CA HIS A 318 5.24 -4.68 -13.25
C HIS A 318 3.82 -4.73 -12.63
N PRO A 319 2.86 -3.90 -13.08
CA PRO A 319 1.49 -3.87 -12.55
C PRO A 319 0.79 -5.24 -12.45
N ASN A 320 1.04 -6.15 -13.39
CA ASN A 320 0.49 -7.51 -13.30
C ASN A 320 1.06 -8.30 -12.12
N ALA A 321 2.34 -8.13 -11.80
CA ALA A 321 2.94 -8.76 -10.63
C ALA A 321 2.39 -8.15 -9.33
N GLN A 322 2.18 -6.84 -9.28
CA GLN A 322 1.57 -6.16 -8.13
C GLN A 322 0.17 -6.71 -7.80
N ARG A 323 -0.62 -7.08 -8.81
CA ARG A 323 -1.97 -7.67 -8.62
C ARG A 323 -1.95 -9.02 -7.93
N THR A 324 -0.87 -9.79 -8.04
CA THR A 324 -0.74 -11.11 -7.39
C THR A 324 -0.03 -11.05 -6.05
N LEU A 325 0.67 -9.95 -5.79
CA LEU A 325 1.53 -9.75 -4.63
C LEU A 325 0.78 -9.89 -3.30
N TYR A 326 -0.35 -9.21 -3.15
CA TYR A 326 -1.16 -9.27 -1.93
C TYR A 326 -1.57 -10.71 -1.58
N LYS A 327 -2.05 -11.48 -2.56
CA LYS A 327 -2.42 -12.88 -2.36
C LYS A 327 -1.25 -13.74 -1.90
N GLN A 328 -0.06 -13.50 -2.48
CA GLN A 328 1.15 -14.22 -2.11
C GLN A 328 1.60 -13.86 -0.69
N LEU A 329 1.57 -12.58 -0.32
CA LEU A 329 1.88 -12.12 1.04
C LEU A 329 0.90 -12.69 2.07
N LYS A 330 -0.39 -12.74 1.75
CA LYS A 330 -1.41 -13.33 2.62
C LYS A 330 -1.14 -14.81 2.91
N GLY A 331 -0.50 -15.53 1.99
CA GLY A 331 -0.09 -16.93 2.15
C GLY A 331 1.08 -17.17 3.12
N PHE A 332 1.84 -16.15 3.50
CA PHE A 332 2.93 -16.32 4.47
C PHE A 332 2.37 -16.59 5.87
N LYS A 333 2.99 -17.51 6.60
CA LYS A 333 2.68 -17.71 8.03
C LYS A 333 3.18 -16.53 8.84
N GLY A 334 2.41 -16.09 9.84
CA GLY A 334 2.74 -14.95 10.71
C GLY A 334 1.98 -13.68 10.37
N GLN A 335 2.29 -12.58 11.05
CA GLN A 335 1.65 -11.27 10.89
C GLN A 335 2.34 -10.46 9.76
N LYS A 336 1.58 -9.71 8.99
CA LYS A 336 2.08 -8.87 7.90
C LYS A 336 1.66 -7.43 8.12
N ILE A 337 2.62 -6.51 8.03
CA ILE A 337 2.40 -5.06 8.08
C ILE A 337 3.05 -4.47 6.82
N VAL A 338 2.25 -3.96 5.92
CA VAL A 338 2.70 -3.57 4.57
C VAL A 338 2.40 -2.11 4.34
N SER A 339 3.42 -1.29 4.10
CA SER A 339 3.22 0.05 3.56
C SER A 339 3.22 0.02 2.05
N THR A 340 2.25 0.68 1.42
CA THR A 340 2.12 0.65 -0.04
C THR A 340 1.61 1.97 -0.60
N HIS A 341 2.05 2.29 -1.82
CA HIS A 341 1.49 3.29 -2.71
C HIS A 341 0.80 2.66 -3.91
N SER A 342 0.74 1.32 -3.99
CA SER A 342 0.09 0.62 -5.09
C SER A 342 -1.43 0.53 -4.88
N PRO A 343 -2.22 1.12 -5.78
CA PRO A 343 -3.67 0.90 -5.79
C PRO A 343 -4.03 -0.58 -6.00
N TYR A 344 -3.18 -1.34 -6.67
CA TYR A 344 -3.40 -2.78 -6.89
C TYR A 344 -3.25 -3.62 -5.62
N ILE A 345 -2.37 -3.25 -4.71
CA ILE A 345 -2.24 -3.92 -3.41
C ILE A 345 -3.35 -3.47 -2.48
N ALA A 346 -3.49 -2.15 -2.29
CA ALA A 346 -4.49 -1.58 -1.39
C ALA A 346 -5.92 -1.95 -1.80
N GLY A 347 -6.21 -1.99 -3.11
CA GLY A 347 -7.53 -2.36 -3.63
C GLY A 347 -7.92 -3.84 -3.47
N GLN A 348 -6.99 -4.71 -3.11
CA GLN A 348 -7.25 -6.12 -2.80
C GLN A 348 -7.40 -6.40 -1.31
N ALA A 349 -6.99 -5.46 -0.45
CA ALA A 349 -7.09 -5.60 0.99
C ALA A 349 -8.55 -5.60 1.46
N GLU A 350 -8.82 -6.29 2.56
CA GLU A 350 -10.08 -6.14 3.25
C GLU A 350 -10.15 -4.75 3.90
N LEU A 351 -11.35 -4.19 4.03
CA LEU A 351 -11.50 -2.82 4.51
C LEU A 351 -10.96 -2.63 5.95
N ASP A 352 -11.09 -3.65 6.79
CA ASP A 352 -10.60 -3.65 8.17
C ASP A 352 -9.08 -3.89 8.29
N GLU A 353 -8.42 -4.26 7.19
CA GLU A 353 -6.97 -4.36 7.10
C GLU A 353 -6.31 -3.01 6.78
N LEU A 354 -7.07 -2.04 6.27
CA LEU A 354 -6.56 -0.74 5.85
C LEU A 354 -6.33 0.21 7.04
N ARG A 355 -5.20 0.92 7.03
CA ARG A 355 -4.87 2.01 7.95
C ARG A 355 -4.41 3.21 7.13
N HIS A 356 -5.12 4.30 7.22
CA HIS A 356 -4.79 5.49 6.47
C HIS A 356 -3.98 6.48 7.31
N PHE A 357 -2.78 6.78 6.83
CA PHE A 357 -1.87 7.75 7.42
C PHE A 357 -2.02 9.10 6.73
N TYR A 358 -2.22 10.14 7.50
CA TYR A 358 -2.31 11.51 7.02
C TYR A 358 -1.63 12.47 8.01
N LYS A 359 -1.35 13.69 7.57
CA LYS A 359 -0.81 14.73 8.45
C LYS A 359 -1.94 15.62 8.98
N GLU A 360 -1.89 15.89 10.27
CA GLU A 360 -2.72 16.88 10.93
C GLU A 360 -1.81 17.87 11.67
N GLY A 361 -1.65 19.06 11.10
CA GLY A 361 -0.64 20.01 11.56
C GLY A 361 0.79 19.48 11.31
N ASP A 362 1.54 19.26 12.38
CA ASP A 362 2.95 18.83 12.34
C ASP A 362 3.10 17.32 12.51
N ALA A 363 2.08 16.68 13.06
CA ALA A 363 2.10 15.28 13.41
C ALA A 363 1.40 14.41 12.37
N SER A 364 1.84 13.17 12.28
CA SER A 364 1.12 12.12 11.57
C SER A 364 0.01 11.57 12.44
N THR A 365 -1.13 11.31 11.82
CA THR A 365 -2.31 10.73 12.45
C THR A 365 -2.76 9.53 11.62
N ILE A 366 -3.51 8.61 12.26
CA ILE A 366 -4.00 7.39 11.64
C ILE A 366 -5.51 7.36 11.75
N SER A 367 -6.18 6.95 10.67
CA SER A 367 -7.60 6.62 10.69
C SER A 367 -7.82 5.15 10.35
N GLU A 368 -8.92 4.61 10.85
CA GLU A 368 -9.41 3.26 10.61
C GLU A 368 -10.87 3.35 10.14
N ILE A 369 -11.27 2.46 9.23
CA ILE A 369 -12.67 2.42 8.80
C ILE A 369 -13.51 1.72 9.87
N ASP A 370 -14.57 2.39 10.31
CA ASP A 370 -15.55 1.79 11.23
C ASP A 370 -16.57 0.99 10.42
N LEU A 371 -16.40 -0.32 10.38
CA LEU A 371 -17.32 -1.22 9.70
C LEU A 371 -18.61 -1.48 10.48
N SER A 372 -18.66 -1.15 11.77
CA SER A 372 -19.84 -1.41 12.61
C SER A 372 -21.05 -0.56 12.23
N ILE A 373 -20.82 0.56 11.55
CA ILE A 373 -21.86 1.48 11.06
C ILE A 373 -22.41 1.11 9.67
N LEU A 374 -21.84 0.09 9.01
CA LEU A 374 -22.16 -0.35 7.66
C LEU A 374 -22.82 -1.74 7.69
N ASP A 375 -23.79 -1.95 6.80
CA ASP A 375 -24.31 -3.30 6.54
C ASP A 375 -23.48 -4.03 5.47
N ASP A 376 -23.68 -5.35 5.32
CA ASP A 376 -22.93 -6.19 4.37
C ASP A 376 -23.07 -5.72 2.92
N LYS A 377 -24.23 -5.14 2.55
CA LYS A 377 -24.45 -4.60 1.18
C LYS A 377 -23.70 -3.30 0.96
N GLU A 378 -23.57 -2.49 1.98
CA GLU A 378 -22.81 -1.24 1.95
C GLU A 378 -21.31 -1.53 1.88
N ILE A 379 -20.83 -2.50 2.66
CA ILE A 379 -19.45 -3.00 2.58
C ILE A 379 -19.14 -3.54 1.18
N LEU A 380 -20.04 -4.37 0.62
CA LEU A 380 -19.87 -4.91 -0.74
C LEU A 380 -19.77 -3.79 -1.79
N ARG A 381 -20.58 -2.75 -1.67
CA ARG A 381 -20.54 -1.61 -2.60
C ARG A 381 -19.24 -0.80 -2.53
N ILE A 382 -18.71 -0.58 -1.34
CA ILE A 382 -17.39 0.04 -1.18
C ILE A 382 -16.35 -0.81 -1.92
N LYS A 383 -16.36 -2.14 -1.70
CA LYS A 383 -15.45 -3.06 -2.39
C LYS A 383 -15.61 -3.04 -3.91
N GLU A 384 -16.84 -3.03 -4.40
CA GLU A 384 -17.13 -2.92 -5.84
C GLU A 384 -16.62 -1.60 -6.43
N SER A 385 -16.75 -0.48 -5.71
CA SER A 385 -16.25 0.83 -6.14
C SER A 385 -14.72 0.87 -6.17
N ILE A 386 -14.05 0.32 -5.14
CA ILE A 386 -12.60 0.17 -5.11
C ILE A 386 -12.12 -0.73 -6.24
N TYR A 387 -12.80 -1.85 -6.48
CA TYR A 387 -12.46 -2.78 -7.54
C TYR A 387 -12.63 -2.18 -8.94
N SER A 388 -13.74 -1.47 -9.19
CA SER A 388 -14.02 -0.82 -10.48
C SER A 388 -13.04 0.31 -10.80
N SER A 389 -12.60 1.06 -9.80
CA SER A 389 -11.53 2.07 -9.92
C SER A 389 -10.12 1.48 -9.87
N LYS A 390 -9.97 0.15 -9.81
CA LYS A 390 -8.67 -0.55 -9.68
C LYS A 390 -7.86 -0.09 -8.46
N GLY A 391 -8.54 0.42 -7.41
CA GLY A 391 -7.94 0.94 -6.21
C GLY A 391 -7.57 2.42 -6.25
N ASP A 392 -7.67 3.09 -7.39
CA ASP A 392 -7.26 4.51 -7.54
C ASP A 392 -8.00 5.42 -6.56
N ILE A 393 -9.28 5.13 -6.28
CA ILE A 393 -10.11 5.88 -5.32
C ILE A 393 -9.50 5.99 -3.92
N LEU A 394 -8.64 5.04 -3.52
CA LEU A 394 -7.96 5.05 -2.23
C LEU A 394 -6.85 6.12 -2.14
N PHE A 395 -6.46 6.69 -3.29
CA PHE A 395 -5.36 7.65 -3.42
C PHE A 395 -5.80 8.98 -4.02
N SER A 396 -7.10 9.14 -4.31
CA SER A 396 -7.65 10.36 -4.88
C SER A 396 -7.58 11.53 -3.89
N ASN A 397 -7.27 12.72 -4.39
CA ASN A 397 -7.33 13.96 -3.62
C ASN A 397 -8.77 14.45 -3.43
N LEU A 398 -9.60 14.24 -4.48
CA LEU A 398 -11.00 14.60 -4.51
C LEU A 398 -11.76 13.62 -5.40
N VAL A 399 -12.95 13.23 -4.96
CA VAL A 399 -13.85 12.36 -5.74
C VAL A 399 -15.16 13.09 -6.00
N VAL A 400 -15.55 13.14 -7.26
CA VAL A 400 -16.87 13.62 -7.70
C VAL A 400 -17.77 12.41 -7.93
N MET A 401 -18.83 12.32 -7.14
CA MET A 401 -19.84 11.26 -7.29
C MET A 401 -21.01 11.78 -8.12
N SER A 402 -21.43 11.03 -9.14
CA SER A 402 -22.61 11.30 -9.97
C SER A 402 -23.57 10.13 -9.98
N GLU A 403 -24.78 10.32 -10.50
CA GLU A 403 -25.81 9.27 -10.54
C GLU A 403 -25.65 8.32 -11.72
N GLY A 404 -25.23 8.84 -12.87
CA GLY A 404 -25.26 8.16 -14.15
C GLY A 404 -23.91 7.97 -14.82
N LYS A 405 -23.87 7.02 -15.77
CA LYS A 405 -22.69 6.78 -16.61
C LYS A 405 -22.46 7.89 -17.64
N THR A 406 -23.48 8.71 -17.91
CA THR A 406 -23.37 9.86 -18.82
C THR A 406 -22.42 10.90 -18.25
N GLU A 407 -22.60 11.24 -16.96
CA GLU A 407 -21.76 12.18 -16.22
C GLU A 407 -20.33 11.67 -16.07
N ASP A 408 -20.17 10.37 -15.81
CA ASP A 408 -18.86 9.71 -15.69
C ASP A 408 -17.98 9.85 -16.94
N ILE A 409 -18.63 9.97 -18.11
CA ILE A 409 -17.95 10.21 -19.39
C ILE A 409 -17.84 11.70 -19.71
N LEU A 410 -18.89 12.46 -19.44
CA LEU A 410 -19.00 13.86 -19.79
C LEU A 410 -18.12 14.77 -18.95
N LEU A 411 -18.14 14.59 -17.62
CA LEU A 411 -17.42 15.45 -16.71
C LEU A 411 -15.90 15.45 -16.93
N PRO A 412 -15.23 14.30 -17.17
CA PRO A 412 -13.80 14.30 -17.52
C PRO A 412 -13.48 15.07 -18.81
N VAL A 413 -14.37 15.06 -19.80
CA VAL A 413 -14.18 15.81 -21.07
C VAL A 413 -14.19 17.31 -20.80
N PHE A 414 -15.13 17.80 -20.03
CA PHE A 414 -15.18 19.21 -19.63
C PHE A 414 -14.07 19.60 -18.66
N ALA A 415 -13.74 18.72 -17.70
CA ALA A 415 -12.67 18.96 -16.73
C ALA A 415 -11.33 19.18 -17.44
N LYS A 416 -11.01 18.33 -18.43
CA LYS A 416 -9.79 18.50 -19.22
C LYS A 416 -9.71 19.86 -19.91
N ALA A 417 -10.83 20.36 -20.43
CA ALA A 417 -10.88 21.66 -21.08
C ALA A 417 -10.83 22.81 -20.08
N TYR A 418 -11.49 22.68 -18.94
CA TYR A 418 -11.54 23.71 -17.90
C TYR A 418 -10.20 23.90 -17.19
N PHE A 419 -9.56 22.80 -16.81
CA PHE A 419 -8.28 22.79 -16.08
C PHE A 419 -7.04 22.79 -17.01
N ASN A 420 -7.24 22.72 -18.33
CA ASN A 420 -6.20 22.57 -19.34
C ASN A 420 -5.25 21.36 -19.10
N GLN A 421 -5.76 20.36 -18.35
CA GLN A 421 -5.08 19.11 -18.06
C GLN A 421 -6.10 18.04 -17.67
N PRO A 422 -5.79 16.73 -17.84
CA PRO A 422 -6.68 15.67 -17.40
C PRO A 422 -6.95 15.71 -15.90
N ALA A 423 -8.18 15.43 -15.48
CA ALA A 423 -8.57 15.49 -14.06
C ALA A 423 -7.75 14.57 -13.15
N PHE A 424 -7.33 13.39 -13.65
CA PHE A 424 -6.51 12.45 -12.87
C PHE A 424 -5.13 13.03 -12.50
N GLU A 425 -4.57 13.96 -13.28
CA GLU A 425 -3.32 14.65 -12.95
C GLU A 425 -3.47 15.60 -11.75
N LEU A 426 -4.70 16.03 -11.48
CA LEU A 426 -5.08 16.79 -10.28
C LEU A 426 -5.41 15.89 -9.09
N GLY A 427 -5.45 14.56 -9.31
CA GLY A 427 -5.94 13.60 -8.34
C GLY A 427 -7.47 13.68 -8.15
N VAL A 428 -8.20 14.04 -9.22
CA VAL A 428 -9.67 14.12 -9.23
C VAL A 428 -10.23 12.94 -10.00
N ASP A 429 -11.04 12.14 -9.32
CA ASP A 429 -11.76 11.02 -9.91
C ASP A 429 -13.27 11.29 -9.99
N PHE A 430 -13.88 10.80 -11.08
CA PHE A 430 -15.32 10.85 -11.29
C PHE A 430 -15.89 9.44 -11.16
N ILE A 431 -16.96 9.27 -10.38
CA ILE A 431 -17.55 7.95 -10.12
C ILE A 431 -19.06 8.02 -10.23
N ALA A 432 -19.63 7.22 -11.14
CA ALA A 432 -21.06 7.03 -11.20
C ALA A 432 -21.53 6.08 -10.09
N THR A 433 -22.39 6.59 -9.19
CA THR A 433 -22.94 5.79 -8.08
C THR A 433 -24.36 6.24 -7.73
N GLY A 434 -25.30 5.31 -7.67
CA GLY A 434 -26.67 5.60 -7.21
C GLY A 434 -26.82 5.63 -5.67
N LYS A 435 -25.73 5.43 -4.89
CA LYS A 435 -25.76 5.43 -3.43
C LYS A 435 -24.48 6.02 -2.86
N TYR A 436 -24.59 7.17 -2.28
CA TYR A 436 -23.47 7.97 -1.78
C TYR A 436 -22.96 7.55 -0.39
N TYR A 437 -23.87 7.10 0.52
CA TYR A 437 -23.57 6.87 1.92
C TYR A 437 -22.34 5.96 2.16
N PRO A 438 -22.22 4.79 1.53
CA PRO A 438 -21.07 3.92 1.78
C PRO A 438 -19.75 4.57 1.36
N LEU A 439 -19.74 5.28 0.22
CA LEU A 439 -18.53 5.97 -0.25
C LEU A 439 -18.16 7.18 0.61
N LEU A 440 -19.15 7.92 1.15
CA LEU A 440 -18.88 8.99 2.09
C LEU A 440 -18.24 8.46 3.38
N THR A 441 -18.61 7.28 3.84
CA THR A 441 -17.95 6.61 4.97
C THR A 441 -16.49 6.28 4.63
N LEU A 442 -16.23 5.75 3.43
CA LEU A 442 -14.86 5.52 2.95
C LEU A 442 -14.06 6.83 2.86
N PHE A 443 -14.62 7.90 2.29
CA PHE A 443 -13.92 9.18 2.14
C PHE A 443 -13.65 9.85 3.49
N ARG A 444 -14.54 9.70 4.46
CA ARG A 444 -14.29 10.14 5.83
C ARG A 444 -13.07 9.45 6.44
N PHE A 445 -12.98 8.14 6.25
CA PHE A 445 -11.82 7.34 6.66
C PHE A 445 -10.54 7.80 5.94
N LEU A 446 -10.58 7.96 4.61
CA LEU A 446 -9.43 8.37 3.80
C LEU A 446 -9.11 9.87 3.91
N ARG A 447 -9.97 10.67 4.56
CA ARG A 447 -9.89 12.15 4.52
C ARG A 447 -9.89 12.71 3.10
N THR A 448 -10.43 11.95 2.15
CA THR A 448 -10.58 12.37 0.76
C THR A 448 -11.69 13.43 0.65
N LYS A 449 -11.41 14.50 -0.08
CA LYS A 449 -12.41 15.50 -0.42
C LYS A 449 -13.40 14.91 -1.40
N TRP A 450 -14.64 15.37 -1.33
CA TRP A 450 -15.69 14.84 -2.20
C TRP A 450 -16.70 15.90 -2.59
N LEU A 451 -17.30 15.71 -3.77
CA LEU A 451 -18.42 16.47 -4.27
C LEU A 451 -19.48 15.49 -4.81
N ILE A 452 -20.73 15.89 -4.74
CA ILE A 452 -21.86 15.18 -5.36
C ILE A 452 -22.40 16.06 -6.50
N PHE A 453 -22.52 15.47 -7.68
CA PHE A 453 -23.18 16.07 -8.83
C PHE A 453 -24.42 15.23 -9.15
N SER A 454 -25.62 15.78 -8.89
CA SER A 454 -26.88 15.03 -8.92
C SER A 454 -27.84 15.64 -9.94
N ASP A 455 -28.48 14.77 -10.75
CA ASP A 455 -29.49 15.17 -11.74
C ASP A 455 -30.79 15.62 -11.11
N TYR A 456 -31.11 15.10 -9.92
CA TYR A 456 -32.40 15.35 -9.29
C TYR A 456 -33.59 14.81 -10.09
N ASP A 457 -33.43 13.62 -10.69
CA ASP A 457 -34.45 12.98 -11.54
C ASP A 457 -35.56 12.26 -10.77
N LYS A 458 -35.42 12.10 -9.43
CA LYS A 458 -36.36 11.39 -8.55
C LYS A 458 -36.86 12.28 -7.41
N PRO A 459 -38.17 12.20 -7.05
CA PRO A 459 -38.75 13.00 -5.97
C PRO A 459 -38.03 12.88 -4.62
N ASP A 460 -37.45 11.73 -4.35
CA ASP A 460 -36.82 11.39 -3.07
C ASP A 460 -35.34 11.73 -2.96
N VAL A 461 -34.70 12.24 -4.03
CA VAL A 461 -33.24 12.53 -4.00
C VAL A 461 -32.92 13.55 -2.91
N LYS A 462 -33.77 14.57 -2.74
CA LYS A 462 -33.57 15.60 -1.72
C LYS A 462 -33.65 15.05 -0.29
N SER A 463 -34.58 14.13 -0.03
CA SER A 463 -34.69 13.44 1.27
C SER A 463 -33.54 12.44 1.46
N THR A 464 -33.19 11.70 0.41
CA THR A 464 -32.06 10.75 0.42
C THR A 464 -30.74 11.47 0.69
N LEU A 465 -30.48 12.62 0.03
CA LEU A 465 -29.29 13.45 0.27
C LEU A 465 -29.28 14.01 1.68
N LYS A 466 -30.40 14.50 2.20
CA LYS A 466 -30.52 14.98 3.59
C LYS A 466 -30.24 13.86 4.60
N ASP A 467 -30.75 12.66 4.36
CA ASP A 467 -30.51 11.51 5.23
C ASP A 467 -29.04 11.05 5.19
N VAL A 468 -28.43 11.06 4.00
CA VAL A 468 -27.01 10.80 3.82
C VAL A 468 -26.16 11.80 4.58
N LEU A 469 -26.48 13.09 4.45
CA LEU A 469 -25.77 14.15 5.16
C LEU A 469 -25.93 14.04 6.68
N ARG A 470 -27.16 13.74 7.14
CA ARG A 470 -27.45 13.56 8.57
C ARG A 470 -26.73 12.35 9.16
N LYS A 471 -26.72 11.22 8.49
CA LYS A 471 -26.00 10.02 8.92
C LYS A 471 -24.50 10.23 8.99
N ASN A 472 -23.93 11.01 8.09
CA ASN A 472 -22.50 11.33 8.08
C ASN A 472 -22.12 12.56 8.91
N MET A 473 -23.07 13.16 9.65
CA MET A 473 -22.87 14.40 10.43
C MET A 473 -22.27 15.55 9.59
N ILE A 474 -22.66 15.65 8.32
CA ILE A 474 -22.19 16.69 7.42
C ILE A 474 -23.17 17.88 7.53
N PRO A 475 -22.74 19.01 8.07
CA PRO A 475 -23.65 20.13 8.29
C PRO A 475 -23.96 20.92 7.02
N ASN A 476 -23.21 20.75 5.94
CA ASN A 476 -23.19 21.68 4.83
C ASN A 476 -23.53 21.03 3.48
N LEU A 477 -24.46 21.67 2.76
CA LEU A 477 -24.87 21.32 1.39
C LEU A 477 -23.87 21.81 0.33
N ASP A 478 -22.82 22.55 0.71
CA ASP A 478 -21.89 23.19 -0.21
C ASP A 478 -21.13 22.19 -1.10
N ASN A 479 -21.01 20.94 -0.66
CA ASN A 479 -20.40 19.88 -1.44
C ASN A 479 -21.33 19.23 -2.48
N ILE A 480 -22.55 19.77 -2.65
CA ILE A 480 -23.53 19.20 -3.56
C ILE A 480 -23.87 20.22 -4.65
N VAL A 481 -23.75 19.81 -5.91
CA VAL A 481 -24.23 20.54 -7.08
C VAL A 481 -25.41 19.77 -7.65
N VAL A 482 -26.56 20.42 -7.72
CA VAL A 482 -27.80 19.85 -8.25
C VAL A 482 -28.14 20.54 -9.57
N LEU A 483 -28.49 19.77 -10.57
CA LEU A 483 -28.84 20.32 -11.90
C LEU A 483 -30.10 21.20 -11.88
N ASN A 484 -31.03 20.89 -10.99
CA ASN A 484 -32.32 21.60 -10.92
C ASN A 484 -32.58 22.25 -9.56
N ASN A 485 -33.20 23.41 -9.60
CA ASN A 485 -33.54 24.26 -8.44
C ASN A 485 -34.95 24.04 -7.88
N GLU A 486 -35.51 22.82 -7.81
CA GLU A 486 -36.69 22.57 -6.96
C GLU A 486 -38.01 22.04 -7.58
N VAL A 487 -38.27 22.08 -8.88
CA VAL A 487 -39.66 21.86 -9.36
C VAL A 487 -39.86 20.74 -10.37
N SER A 488 -38.86 20.30 -11.07
CA SER A 488 -39.00 19.22 -12.06
C SER A 488 -37.87 18.23 -12.04
N GLN A 489 -38.18 16.95 -12.30
CA GLN A 489 -37.20 15.92 -12.56
C GLN A 489 -36.46 16.28 -13.85
N MET A 490 -35.11 16.31 -13.80
CA MET A 490 -34.30 16.72 -14.94
C MET A 490 -32.99 15.91 -14.91
N ASP A 491 -32.75 15.17 -15.98
CA ASP A 491 -31.44 14.54 -16.22
C ASP A 491 -30.48 15.51 -16.91
N ILE A 492 -29.23 15.09 -17.08
CA ILE A 492 -28.18 15.93 -17.68
C ILE A 492 -28.51 16.31 -19.12
N GLU A 493 -29.14 15.44 -19.89
CA GLU A 493 -29.52 15.68 -21.31
C GLU A 493 -30.60 16.76 -21.37
N GLU A 494 -31.60 16.69 -20.53
CA GLU A 494 -32.66 17.70 -20.44
C GLU A 494 -32.13 19.04 -19.93
N TYR A 495 -31.25 19.00 -18.95
CA TYR A 495 -30.57 20.21 -18.46
C TYR A 495 -29.78 20.91 -19.58
N LEU A 496 -29.04 20.16 -20.40
CA LEU A 496 -28.29 20.73 -21.51
C LEU A 496 -29.22 21.34 -22.55
N PHE A 497 -30.38 20.71 -22.78
CA PHE A 497 -31.40 21.26 -23.70
C PHE A 497 -31.92 22.60 -23.17
N GLU A 498 -32.33 22.69 -21.89
CA GLU A 498 -32.86 23.91 -21.30
C GLU A 498 -31.78 25.01 -21.14
N ALA A 499 -30.54 24.64 -20.96
CA ALA A 499 -29.40 25.56 -20.91
C ALA A 499 -28.99 26.09 -22.31
N GLY A 500 -29.72 25.72 -23.38
CA GLY A 500 -29.53 26.28 -24.73
C GLY A 500 -28.50 25.57 -25.59
N TYR A 501 -28.15 24.31 -25.29
CA TYR A 501 -27.25 23.49 -26.12
C TYR A 501 -27.97 22.61 -27.13
N VAL A 502 -29.15 23.04 -27.58
CA VAL A 502 -30.02 22.30 -28.53
C VAL A 502 -29.31 21.99 -29.84
N HIS A 503 -28.50 22.91 -30.33
CA HIS A 503 -27.80 22.76 -31.60
C HIS A 503 -26.78 21.62 -31.55
N GLU A 504 -26.00 21.57 -30.49
CA GLU A 504 -24.99 20.54 -30.25
C GLU A 504 -25.62 19.16 -30.04
N LEU A 505 -26.78 19.10 -29.38
CA LEU A 505 -27.54 17.86 -29.24
C LEU A 505 -28.04 17.35 -30.60
N LYS A 506 -28.61 18.23 -31.45
CA LYS A 506 -29.02 17.87 -32.83
C LYS A 506 -27.84 17.43 -33.68
N ASP A 507 -26.73 18.15 -33.63
CA ASP A 507 -25.52 17.78 -34.39
C ASP A 507 -24.91 16.47 -33.90
N THR A 508 -25.07 16.14 -32.62
CA THR A 508 -24.69 14.83 -32.06
C THR A 508 -25.53 13.72 -32.69
N ILE A 509 -26.86 13.90 -32.79
CA ILE A 509 -27.74 12.93 -33.43
C ILE A 509 -27.36 12.76 -34.91
N LYS A 510 -27.08 13.86 -35.64
CA LYS A 510 -26.61 13.83 -37.03
C LYS A 510 -25.34 13.00 -37.17
N LYS A 511 -24.34 13.22 -36.29
CA LYS A 511 -23.10 12.43 -36.27
C LYS A 511 -23.34 10.95 -36.00
N LEU A 512 -24.21 10.63 -35.06
CA LEU A 512 -24.52 9.25 -34.69
C LEU A 512 -25.30 8.49 -35.77
N LYS A 513 -26.17 9.20 -36.50
CA LYS A 513 -26.93 8.63 -37.61
C LYS A 513 -26.18 8.65 -38.96
N THR A 514 -25.00 9.30 -39.02
CA THR A 514 -24.16 9.28 -40.21
C THR A 514 -23.48 7.93 -40.33
N PRO A 515 -23.73 7.14 -41.40
CA PRO A 515 -23.11 5.84 -41.59
C PRO A 515 -21.62 5.98 -41.92
N GLU A 516 -20.82 4.96 -41.55
CA GLU A 516 -19.45 4.85 -42.06
C GLU A 516 -19.43 4.51 -43.52
N TYR A 517 -18.71 5.31 -44.32
CA TYR A 517 -18.60 5.12 -45.75
C TYR A 517 -17.32 4.35 -46.12
N LYS A 518 -17.44 3.35 -46.99
CA LYS A 518 -16.30 2.53 -47.45
C LYS A 518 -15.30 3.32 -48.31
N ASN A 519 -15.77 4.34 -49.04
CA ASN A 519 -14.96 5.24 -49.88
C ASN A 519 -15.73 6.54 -50.20
N GLU A 520 -15.05 7.55 -50.79
CA GLU A 520 -15.63 8.84 -51.17
C GLU A 520 -16.75 8.73 -52.20
N GLN A 521 -16.70 7.78 -53.14
CA GLN A 521 -17.76 7.56 -54.13
C GLN A 521 -19.06 7.08 -53.46
N HIS A 522 -18.97 6.20 -52.47
CA HIS A 522 -20.12 5.73 -51.70
C HIS A 522 -20.74 6.85 -50.88
N LYS A 523 -19.91 7.75 -50.35
CA LYS A 523 -20.33 8.95 -49.61
C LYS A 523 -21.09 9.92 -50.51
N GLN A 524 -20.57 10.19 -51.69
CA GLN A 524 -21.24 11.07 -52.67
C GLN A 524 -22.59 10.51 -53.15
N ALA A 525 -22.68 9.18 -53.42
CA ALA A 525 -23.92 8.54 -53.81
C ALA A 525 -25.03 8.62 -52.75
N LYS A 526 -24.65 8.69 -51.46
CA LYS A 526 -25.58 8.75 -50.32
C LYS A 526 -25.81 10.16 -49.76
N GLN A 527 -25.26 11.19 -50.41
CA GLN A 527 -25.32 12.57 -49.91
C GLN A 527 -26.75 13.13 -49.86
N GLY A 528 -27.62 12.74 -50.81
CA GLY A 528 -29.03 13.15 -50.82
C GLY A 528 -29.85 12.54 -49.68
N GLU A 529 -29.67 11.25 -49.42
CA GLU A 529 -30.30 10.57 -48.26
C GLU A 529 -29.85 11.20 -46.95
N LEU A 530 -28.57 11.55 -46.83
CA LEU A 530 -27.99 12.18 -45.63
C LEU A 530 -28.57 13.58 -45.39
N GLN A 531 -28.72 14.38 -46.42
CA GLN A 531 -29.34 15.70 -46.33
C GLN A 531 -30.81 15.63 -45.88
N GLN A 532 -31.55 14.63 -46.34
CA GLN A 532 -32.92 14.41 -45.90
C GLN A 532 -32.97 14.05 -44.40
N ILE A 533 -32.10 13.13 -43.92
CA ILE A 533 -31.99 12.77 -42.49
C ILE A 533 -31.64 14.01 -41.67
N TYR A 534 -30.69 14.83 -42.13
CA TYR A 534 -30.29 16.04 -41.38
C TYR A 534 -31.42 17.06 -41.30
N SER A 535 -32.17 17.28 -42.40
CA SER A 535 -33.33 18.17 -42.41
C SER A 535 -34.44 17.70 -41.45
N GLU A 536 -34.64 16.37 -41.40
CA GLU A 536 -35.57 15.78 -40.41
C GLU A 536 -35.15 16.04 -38.97
N ILE A 537 -33.87 15.81 -38.66
CA ILE A 537 -33.31 16.05 -37.31
C ILE A 537 -33.41 17.53 -36.93
N ASP A 538 -33.22 18.44 -37.87
CA ASP A 538 -33.35 19.88 -37.60
C ASP A 538 -34.79 20.26 -37.23
N GLY A 539 -35.80 19.49 -37.65
CA GLY A 539 -37.20 19.63 -37.27
C GLY A 539 -37.61 18.94 -35.96
N TYR A 540 -36.71 18.22 -35.28
CA TYR A 540 -37.05 17.45 -34.09
C TYR A 540 -37.53 18.35 -32.93
N THR A 541 -38.59 17.90 -32.23
CA THR A 541 -39.06 18.48 -30.96
C THR A 541 -38.13 18.14 -29.81
N LYS A 542 -38.32 18.78 -28.66
CA LYS A 542 -37.58 18.47 -27.41
C LYS A 542 -37.63 16.97 -27.08
N GLU A 543 -38.83 16.40 -27.11
CA GLU A 543 -39.04 14.99 -26.74
C GLU A 543 -38.30 14.05 -27.72
N GLN A 544 -38.32 14.35 -29.03
CA GLN A 544 -37.61 13.55 -30.03
C GLN A 544 -36.09 13.62 -29.84
N ILE A 545 -35.54 14.79 -29.54
CA ILE A 545 -34.11 14.97 -29.30
C ILE A 545 -33.71 14.17 -28.06
N LEU A 546 -34.45 14.29 -26.95
CA LEU A 546 -34.13 13.61 -25.70
C LEU A 546 -34.24 12.08 -25.83
N ILE A 547 -35.27 11.56 -26.55
CA ILE A 547 -35.39 10.13 -26.81
C ILE A 547 -34.17 9.61 -27.57
N GLU A 548 -33.77 10.28 -28.63
CA GLU A 548 -32.63 9.88 -29.46
C GLU A 548 -31.31 9.95 -28.66
N ILE A 549 -31.04 11.02 -27.95
CA ILE A 549 -29.82 11.18 -27.16
C ILE A 549 -29.75 10.14 -26.04
N ARG A 550 -30.84 9.91 -25.31
CA ARG A 550 -30.96 8.89 -24.28
C ARG A 550 -30.80 7.46 -24.82
N HIS A 551 -31.18 7.21 -26.04
CA HIS A 551 -30.94 5.92 -26.72
C HIS A 551 -29.45 5.63 -26.87
N TRP A 552 -28.65 6.62 -27.26
CA TRP A 552 -27.21 6.49 -27.48
C TRP A 552 -26.37 6.69 -26.19
N LYS A 553 -26.96 7.26 -25.14
CA LYS A 553 -26.35 7.50 -23.82
C LYS A 553 -24.86 7.88 -23.89
N THR A 554 -24.01 6.95 -23.47
CA THR A 554 -22.55 7.17 -23.32
C THR A 554 -21.83 7.55 -24.61
N LYS A 555 -22.30 7.06 -25.77
CA LYS A 555 -21.74 7.49 -27.08
C LYS A 555 -22.07 8.94 -27.37
N ALA A 556 -23.32 9.35 -27.08
CA ALA A 556 -23.78 10.71 -27.29
C ALA A 556 -23.05 11.68 -26.35
N ALA A 557 -22.86 11.32 -25.09
CA ALA A 557 -22.21 12.14 -24.05
C ALA A 557 -20.87 12.72 -24.48
N ARG A 558 -20.00 11.89 -25.02
CA ARG A 558 -18.69 12.33 -25.49
C ARG A 558 -18.81 13.30 -26.67
N ILE A 559 -19.71 13.01 -27.62
CA ILE A 559 -19.85 13.80 -28.88
C ILE A 559 -20.41 15.19 -28.57
N TYR A 560 -21.50 15.30 -27.77
CA TYR A 560 -22.02 16.62 -27.45
C TYR A 560 -21.12 17.40 -26.50
N GLY A 561 -20.41 16.73 -25.58
CA GLY A 561 -19.38 17.37 -24.76
C GLY A 561 -18.30 18.04 -25.62
N GLU A 562 -17.74 17.32 -26.60
CA GLU A 562 -16.75 17.86 -27.54
C GLU A 562 -17.32 18.98 -28.43
N LEU A 563 -18.62 18.92 -28.80
CA LEU A 563 -19.26 19.97 -29.61
C LEU A 563 -19.50 21.23 -28.80
N ILE A 564 -19.98 21.12 -27.57
CA ILE A 564 -20.17 22.24 -26.65
C ILE A 564 -18.87 23.02 -26.45
N LEU A 565 -17.76 22.30 -26.23
CA LEU A 565 -16.44 22.91 -26.04
C LEU A 565 -15.91 23.66 -27.27
N LYS A 566 -16.50 23.45 -28.46
CA LYS A 566 -16.15 24.20 -29.69
C LYS A 566 -16.84 25.54 -29.83
N ARG A 567 -17.74 25.92 -28.91
CA ARG A 567 -18.33 27.25 -28.90
C ARG A 567 -17.25 28.32 -28.78
N THR A 568 -17.43 29.41 -29.50
CA THR A 568 -16.47 30.53 -29.53
C THR A 568 -16.63 31.49 -28.37
N GLU A 569 -17.84 31.58 -27.80
CA GLU A 569 -18.13 32.42 -26.66
C GLU A 569 -17.65 31.74 -25.38
N ALA A 570 -16.69 32.36 -24.69
CA ALA A 570 -16.07 31.79 -23.49
C ALA A 570 -17.08 31.43 -22.40
N ASP A 571 -18.12 32.28 -22.20
CA ASP A 571 -19.15 32.07 -21.19
C ASP A 571 -20.09 30.90 -21.47
N ASN A 572 -20.20 30.45 -22.71
CA ASN A 572 -21.10 29.38 -23.14
C ASN A 572 -20.37 28.03 -23.42
N LYS A 573 -19.05 27.97 -23.21
CA LYS A 573 -18.28 26.70 -23.35
C LYS A 573 -18.57 25.69 -22.23
N PHE A 574 -18.94 26.20 -21.06
CA PHE A 574 -19.20 25.34 -19.90
C PHE A 574 -20.63 25.56 -19.42
N PRO A 575 -21.47 24.53 -19.40
CA PRO A 575 -22.80 24.62 -18.82
C PRO A 575 -22.72 25.14 -17.36
N PRO A 576 -23.60 26.07 -16.96
CA PRO A 576 -23.45 26.78 -15.67
C PRO A 576 -23.25 25.87 -14.46
N LYS A 577 -23.97 24.76 -14.34
CA LYS A 577 -23.84 23.81 -13.24
C LYS A 577 -22.55 22.99 -13.30
N ILE A 578 -22.04 22.74 -14.48
CA ILE A 578 -20.74 22.08 -14.64
C ILE A 578 -19.60 23.06 -14.30
N ARG A 579 -19.74 24.33 -14.66
CA ARG A 579 -18.81 25.38 -14.23
C ARG A 579 -18.81 25.52 -12.71
N GLU A 580 -19.98 25.59 -12.05
CA GLU A 580 -20.12 25.61 -10.59
C GLU A 580 -19.39 24.43 -9.93
N LEU A 581 -19.51 23.23 -10.50
CA LEU A 581 -18.80 22.05 -10.00
C LEU A 581 -17.29 22.24 -10.09
N PHE A 582 -16.76 22.74 -11.20
CA PHE A 582 -15.32 22.91 -11.40
C PHE A 582 -14.76 24.06 -10.56
N GLU A 583 -15.52 25.11 -10.32
CA GLU A 583 -15.17 26.16 -9.37
C GLU A 583 -15.01 25.58 -7.95
N LYS A 584 -15.95 24.73 -7.50
CA LYS A 584 -15.86 24.03 -6.21
C LYS A 584 -14.65 23.07 -6.14
N ILE A 585 -14.33 22.39 -7.24
CA ILE A 585 -13.11 21.57 -7.31
C ILE A 585 -11.88 22.46 -7.14
N SER A 586 -11.82 23.60 -7.87
CA SER A 586 -10.71 24.55 -7.79
C SER A 586 -10.54 25.10 -6.37
N GLU A 587 -11.63 25.47 -5.73
CA GLU A 587 -11.64 25.96 -4.34
C GLU A 587 -11.13 24.89 -3.37
N GLN A 588 -11.68 23.69 -3.43
CA GLN A 588 -11.29 22.62 -2.53
C GLN A 588 -9.83 22.19 -2.70
N LEU A 589 -9.32 22.18 -3.93
CA LEU A 589 -7.92 21.79 -4.22
C LEU A 589 -6.95 22.98 -4.18
N ASN A 590 -7.42 24.20 -3.90
CA ASN A 590 -6.62 25.43 -3.96
C ASN A 590 -5.91 25.61 -5.32
N ILE A 591 -6.58 25.22 -6.41
CA ILE A 591 -6.06 25.42 -7.76
C ILE A 591 -6.28 26.89 -8.13
N LYS A 592 -5.18 27.60 -8.37
CA LYS A 592 -5.27 28.95 -8.93
C LYS A 592 -5.82 28.82 -10.35
N GLN A 593 -6.97 29.42 -10.62
CA GLN A 593 -7.42 29.63 -11.98
C GLN A 593 -6.33 30.44 -12.69
N SER A 594 -5.79 29.93 -13.79
CA SER A 594 -5.06 30.80 -14.71
C SER A 594 -6.10 31.79 -15.27
N THR A 595 -6.15 32.99 -14.66
CA THR A 595 -6.79 34.13 -15.32
C THR A 595 -6.11 34.29 -16.67
N ASP A 596 -6.89 34.12 -17.74
CA ASP A 596 -6.45 34.39 -19.10
C ASP A 596 -5.66 35.69 -19.18
N GLU A 597 -4.38 35.60 -19.57
CA GLU A 597 -3.69 36.64 -20.31
C GLU A 597 -3.92 36.47 -21.81
#